data_74aba5a1c54efbb026c49a75406ec67c
#
_entry.id   74aba5a1c54efbb026c49a75406ec67c
#
_cell.length_a   1.000
_cell.length_b   1.000
_cell.length_c   1.000
_cell.angle_alpha   90.00
_cell.angle_beta   90.00
_cell.angle_gamma   90.00
#
_symmetry.space_group_name_H-M   'P 1'
#
loop_
_entity.id
_entity.type
_entity.pdbx_description
1 polymer ?
#
loop_
_entity_poly.entity_id
_entity_poly.type
_entity_poly.pdbx_seq_one_letter_code
_entity_poly.pdbx_strand_id
1 'polypeptide(L)'
;GLSESDFNSVVEKVCVYARVNPEQKLRIIQALQGKNNFVAMTGDGVNDAPALKNADIGIAMGINGTEVSKQAAHMILLDDNFATIIKAIRHGRRIYDNILKFIKYIMTGNSGEIWAISLAPFLGLPIPLLAIHILWINLITDGLPGLALASEPAETNIMKRPPHDPSKNIFGGSMAWHILWVGLLMGLVTLGIQAWAVYNNNPYGQTMAFSVLCFSQLGHVMAIRSKRDSIFKIGVFSNKPMLAALLGTITLQFMIVYVPFFNPIFRTQPLPI
;
A
#
# COMPACT_ATOMS: atom_id res chain seq x y z
N GLY A 1 -31.59 -33.27 12.55
CA GLY A 1 -30.64 -32.34 11.97
C GLY A 1 -30.44 -32.62 10.48
N LEU A 2 -30.11 -31.62 9.70
CA LEU A 2 -29.76 -31.78 8.28
C LEU A 2 -28.48 -32.61 8.15
N SER A 3 -28.36 -33.41 7.09
CA SER A 3 -27.09 -34.02 6.70
C SER A 3 -26.04 -32.96 6.41
N GLU A 4 -24.76 -33.30 6.40
CA GLU A 4 -23.68 -32.34 6.11
C GLU A 4 -23.80 -31.75 4.70
N SER A 5 -24.16 -32.57 3.72
CA SER A 5 -24.37 -32.14 2.35
C SER A 5 -25.54 -31.14 2.23
N ASP A 6 -26.66 -31.44 2.88
CA ASP A 6 -27.85 -30.56 2.87
C ASP A 6 -27.56 -29.24 3.59
N PHE A 7 -26.87 -29.31 4.75
CA PHE A 7 -26.47 -28.11 5.49
C PHE A 7 -25.58 -27.20 4.67
N ASN A 8 -24.56 -27.76 4.04
CA ASN A 8 -23.65 -27.01 3.17
C ASN A 8 -24.37 -26.39 1.95
N SER A 9 -25.45 -27.01 1.46
CA SER A 9 -26.22 -26.47 0.33
C SER A 9 -27.05 -25.23 0.69
N VAL A 10 -27.43 -25.08 1.96
CA VAL A 10 -28.34 -24.03 2.44
C VAL A 10 -27.68 -22.97 3.31
N VAL A 11 -26.48 -23.18 3.83
CA VAL A 11 -25.84 -22.30 4.82
C VAL A 11 -25.71 -20.86 4.37
N GLU A 12 -25.49 -20.58 3.08
CA GLU A 12 -25.43 -19.22 2.54
C GLU A 12 -26.82 -18.60 2.31
N LYS A 13 -27.85 -19.44 2.22
CA LYS A 13 -29.23 -18.97 1.95
C LYS A 13 -29.98 -18.64 3.24
N VAL A 14 -29.55 -19.23 4.34
CA VAL A 14 -30.19 -19.05 5.67
C VAL A 14 -29.57 -17.84 6.35
N CYS A 15 -30.37 -16.80 6.54
CA CYS A 15 -29.92 -15.57 7.20
C CYS A 15 -30.10 -15.58 8.72
N VAL A 16 -30.91 -16.48 9.29
CA VAL A 16 -31.23 -16.54 10.72
C VAL A 16 -31.11 -17.95 11.23
N TYR A 17 -30.24 -18.14 12.23
CA TYR A 17 -30.06 -19.37 12.98
C TYR A 17 -30.43 -19.11 14.44
N ALA A 18 -31.50 -19.70 14.93
CA ALA A 18 -31.98 -19.50 16.29
C ALA A 18 -31.65 -20.70 17.20
N ARG A 19 -31.37 -20.41 18.45
CA ARG A 19 -31.11 -21.42 19.50
C ARG A 19 -30.00 -22.41 19.15
N VAL A 20 -28.92 -21.89 18.55
CA VAL A 20 -27.73 -22.67 18.20
C VAL A 20 -26.83 -22.87 19.41
N ASN A 21 -26.34 -24.08 19.59
CA ASN A 21 -25.34 -24.41 20.60
C ASN A 21 -23.91 -24.07 20.10
N PRO A 22 -22.87 -24.08 20.95
CA PRO A 22 -21.50 -23.74 20.58
C PRO A 22 -20.95 -24.55 19.39
N GLU A 23 -21.23 -25.86 19.35
CA GLU A 23 -20.79 -26.74 18.27
C GLU A 23 -21.44 -26.36 16.93
N GLN A 24 -22.71 -26.00 16.97
CA GLN A 24 -23.45 -25.57 15.78
C GLN A 24 -22.93 -24.22 15.25
N LYS A 25 -22.56 -23.27 16.16
CA LYS A 25 -21.91 -22.03 15.77
C LYS A 25 -20.60 -22.28 15.02
N LEU A 26 -19.77 -23.17 15.56
CA LEU A 26 -18.52 -23.57 14.93
C LEU A 26 -18.75 -24.21 13.55
N ARG A 27 -19.74 -25.12 13.46
CA ARG A 27 -20.11 -25.76 12.19
C ARG A 27 -20.56 -24.76 11.13
N ILE A 28 -21.33 -23.72 11.51
CA ILE A 28 -21.73 -22.64 10.58
C ILE A 28 -20.50 -21.90 10.05
N ILE A 29 -19.55 -21.54 10.93
CA ILE A 29 -18.32 -20.84 10.54
C ILE A 29 -17.54 -21.69 9.55
N GLN A 30 -17.28 -22.94 9.88
CA GLN A 30 -16.51 -23.88 9.04
C GLN A 30 -17.18 -24.11 7.67
N ALA A 31 -18.49 -24.24 7.64
CA ALA A 31 -19.25 -24.40 6.39
C ALA A 31 -19.16 -23.16 5.49
N LEU A 32 -19.20 -21.95 6.07
CA LEU A 32 -19.03 -20.71 5.32
C LEU A 32 -17.60 -20.53 4.84
N GLN A 33 -16.59 -20.82 5.67
CA GLN A 33 -15.18 -20.79 5.30
C GLN A 33 -14.86 -21.82 4.19
N GLY A 34 -15.44 -23.02 4.25
CA GLY A 34 -15.32 -24.05 3.22
C GLY A 34 -15.86 -23.62 1.84
N LYS A 35 -16.67 -22.55 1.80
CA LYS A 35 -17.15 -21.90 0.59
C LYS A 35 -16.35 -20.64 0.19
N ASN A 36 -15.16 -20.49 0.76
CA ASN A 36 -14.29 -19.33 0.57
C ASN A 36 -14.88 -17.98 1.05
N ASN A 37 -15.84 -18.02 1.99
CA ASN A 37 -16.29 -16.80 2.66
C ASN A 37 -15.31 -16.45 3.79
N PHE A 38 -15.03 -15.15 3.94
CA PHE A 38 -14.30 -14.61 5.08
C PHE A 38 -15.29 -14.30 6.20
N VAL A 39 -15.21 -15.03 7.32
CA VAL A 39 -16.22 -15.04 8.36
C VAL A 39 -15.78 -14.22 9.56
N ALA A 40 -16.57 -13.19 9.90
CA ALA A 40 -16.45 -12.48 11.17
C ALA A 40 -17.53 -13.01 12.15
N MET A 41 -17.11 -13.35 13.37
CA MET A 41 -17.99 -13.84 14.44
C MET A 41 -17.98 -12.87 15.62
N THR A 42 -19.16 -12.48 16.10
CA THR A 42 -19.29 -11.68 17.33
C THR A 42 -19.80 -12.57 18.46
N GLY A 43 -19.28 -12.37 19.68
CA GLY A 43 -19.72 -13.11 20.87
C GLY A 43 -19.32 -12.40 22.15
N ASP A 44 -20.06 -12.70 23.23
CA ASP A 44 -19.87 -12.13 24.56
C ASP A 44 -19.65 -13.18 25.66
N GLY A 45 -20.06 -14.41 25.42
CA GLY A 45 -20.04 -15.49 26.40
C GLY A 45 -18.84 -16.45 26.28
N VAL A 46 -18.62 -17.20 27.36
CA VAL A 46 -17.63 -18.28 27.40
C VAL A 46 -17.90 -19.33 26.31
N ASN A 47 -19.17 -19.59 26.04
CA ASN A 47 -19.62 -20.56 25.02
C ASN A 47 -19.30 -20.11 23.57
N ASP A 48 -19.00 -18.86 23.37
CA ASP A 48 -18.64 -18.31 22.07
C ASP A 48 -17.14 -18.42 21.76
N ALA A 49 -16.32 -18.67 22.77
CA ALA A 49 -14.87 -18.68 22.63
C ALA A 49 -14.35 -19.63 21.52
N PRO A 50 -14.86 -20.88 21.37
CA PRO A 50 -14.43 -21.74 20.26
C PRO A 50 -14.78 -21.16 18.88
N ALA A 51 -15.95 -20.54 18.74
CA ALA A 51 -16.41 -19.92 17.51
C ALA A 51 -15.61 -18.64 17.19
N LEU A 52 -15.35 -17.78 18.20
CA LEU A 52 -14.52 -16.59 18.08
C LEU A 52 -13.10 -16.92 17.63
N LYS A 53 -12.50 -17.97 18.18
CA LYS A 53 -11.14 -18.40 17.85
C LYS A 53 -11.03 -18.99 16.43
N ASN A 54 -12.06 -19.68 15.96
CA ASN A 54 -12.05 -20.35 14.66
C ASN A 54 -12.55 -19.47 13.50
N ALA A 55 -13.21 -18.36 13.78
CA ALA A 55 -13.56 -17.39 12.76
C ALA A 55 -12.31 -16.68 12.23
N ASP A 56 -12.36 -16.19 10.99
CA ASP A 56 -11.26 -15.38 10.41
C ASP A 56 -11.05 -14.10 11.22
N ILE A 57 -12.14 -13.52 11.75
CA ILE A 57 -12.10 -12.45 12.74
C ILE A 57 -13.12 -12.73 13.85
N GLY A 58 -12.65 -13.11 15.04
CA GLY A 58 -13.44 -13.14 16.26
C GLY A 58 -13.50 -11.74 16.88
N ILE A 59 -14.71 -11.29 17.25
CA ILE A 59 -14.98 -9.98 17.84
C ILE A 59 -15.69 -10.19 19.17
N ALA A 60 -15.05 -9.84 20.27
CA ALA A 60 -15.66 -9.90 21.60
C ALA A 60 -16.24 -8.53 21.99
N MET A 61 -17.33 -8.57 22.78
CA MET A 61 -17.88 -7.37 23.40
C MET A 61 -16.96 -6.90 24.53
N GLY A 62 -16.72 -5.61 24.62
CA GLY A 62 -15.80 -5.03 25.61
C GLY A 62 -16.45 -4.79 26.97
N ILE A 63 -17.70 -4.35 26.98
CA ILE A 63 -18.46 -4.05 28.20
C ILE A 63 -19.10 -5.35 28.73
N ASN A 64 -19.89 -6.04 27.90
CA ASN A 64 -20.66 -7.22 28.30
C ASN A 64 -19.89 -8.54 28.12
N GLY A 65 -18.77 -8.53 27.40
CA GLY A 65 -17.99 -9.72 27.10
C GLY A 65 -17.22 -10.26 28.32
N THR A 66 -17.22 -11.59 28.45
CA THR A 66 -16.41 -12.28 29.46
C THR A 66 -14.93 -12.21 29.10
N GLU A 67 -14.05 -12.35 30.10
CA GLU A 67 -12.59 -12.39 29.87
C GLU A 67 -12.19 -13.54 28.93
N VAL A 68 -12.91 -14.67 28.99
CA VAL A 68 -12.67 -15.80 28.09
C VAL A 68 -12.99 -15.44 26.64
N SER A 69 -14.10 -14.75 26.37
CA SER A 69 -14.45 -14.32 25.02
C SER A 69 -13.46 -13.28 24.50
N LYS A 70 -13.01 -12.34 25.35
CA LYS A 70 -12.01 -11.34 25.00
C LYS A 70 -10.64 -11.95 24.65
N GLN A 71 -10.21 -12.96 25.41
CA GLN A 71 -8.96 -13.68 25.14
C GLN A 71 -9.01 -14.53 23.86
N ALA A 72 -10.20 -15.03 23.51
CA ALA A 72 -10.40 -15.85 22.31
C ALA A 72 -10.55 -15.00 21.03
N ALA A 73 -10.87 -13.72 21.17
CA ALA A 73 -11.17 -12.83 20.04
C ALA A 73 -9.92 -12.17 19.45
N HIS A 74 -10.00 -11.84 18.16
CA HIS A 74 -8.98 -11.05 17.45
C HIS A 74 -9.18 -9.55 17.66
N MET A 75 -10.39 -9.10 17.98
CA MET A 75 -10.77 -7.72 18.19
C MET A 75 -11.72 -7.59 19.38
N ILE A 76 -11.58 -6.54 20.17
CA ILE A 76 -12.49 -6.22 21.28
C ILE A 76 -13.22 -4.92 20.93
N LEU A 77 -14.54 -4.96 20.98
CA LEU A 77 -15.44 -3.85 20.69
C LEU A 77 -15.73 -3.07 21.98
N LEU A 78 -14.96 -2.03 22.26
CA LEU A 78 -14.96 -1.33 23.56
C LEU A 78 -16.29 -0.65 23.91
N ASP A 79 -17.08 -0.31 22.91
CA ASP A 79 -18.37 0.40 23.07
C ASP A 79 -19.59 -0.53 22.85
N ASP A 80 -19.37 -1.82 22.67
CA ASP A 80 -20.38 -2.84 22.33
C ASP A 80 -21.34 -2.42 21.21
N ASN A 81 -20.88 -1.51 20.33
CA ASN A 81 -21.68 -0.95 19.26
C ASN A 81 -21.35 -1.58 17.89
N PHE A 82 -22.27 -2.33 17.32
CA PHE A 82 -22.10 -2.96 16.00
C PHE A 82 -21.76 -1.97 14.89
N ALA A 83 -22.18 -0.69 14.99
CA ALA A 83 -21.81 0.32 14.00
C ALA A 83 -20.30 0.57 13.96
N THR A 84 -19.58 0.31 15.05
CA THR A 84 -18.13 0.41 15.14
C THR A 84 -17.44 -0.70 14.34
N ILE A 85 -18.05 -1.87 14.17
CA ILE A 85 -17.56 -2.93 13.28
C ILE A 85 -17.52 -2.42 11.83
N ILE A 86 -18.57 -1.71 11.39
CA ILE A 86 -18.62 -1.15 10.03
C ILE A 86 -17.51 -0.09 9.84
N LYS A 87 -17.25 0.73 10.86
CA LYS A 87 -16.11 1.66 10.84
C LYS A 87 -14.77 0.91 10.76
N ALA A 88 -14.61 -0.15 11.54
CA ALA A 88 -13.40 -0.98 11.52
C ALA A 88 -13.16 -1.60 10.11
N ILE A 89 -14.20 -2.16 9.49
CA ILE A 89 -14.12 -2.69 8.11
C ILE A 89 -13.69 -1.59 7.13
N ARG A 90 -14.28 -0.40 7.23
CA ARG A 90 -13.91 0.74 6.38
C ARG A 90 -12.45 1.15 6.58
N HIS A 91 -11.96 1.18 7.82
CA HIS A 91 -10.58 1.49 8.13
C HIS A 91 -9.63 0.39 7.62
N GLY A 92 -9.96 -0.88 7.82
CA GLY A 92 -9.18 -2.01 7.30
C GLY A 92 -9.05 -1.97 5.78
N ARG A 93 -10.14 -1.72 5.06
CA ARG A 93 -10.11 -1.56 3.60
C ARG A 93 -9.24 -0.38 3.16
N ARG A 94 -9.29 0.76 3.89
CA ARG A 94 -8.43 1.92 3.63
C ARG A 94 -6.96 1.57 3.82
N ILE A 95 -6.61 0.94 4.93
CA ILE A 95 -5.24 0.53 5.23
C ILE A 95 -4.73 -0.40 4.13
N TYR A 96 -5.51 -1.40 3.74
CA TYR A 96 -5.14 -2.33 2.67
C TYR A 96 -4.90 -1.61 1.33
N ASP A 97 -5.82 -0.71 0.93
CA ASP A 97 -5.63 0.08 -0.29
C ASP A 97 -4.35 0.92 -0.24
N ASN A 98 -4.05 1.52 0.92
CA ASN A 98 -2.86 2.35 1.09
C ASN A 98 -1.57 1.51 1.07
N ILE A 99 -1.59 0.29 1.64
CA ILE A 99 -0.49 -0.67 1.50
C ILE A 99 -0.24 -1.02 0.03
N LEU A 100 -1.29 -1.26 -0.74
CA LEU A 100 -1.14 -1.54 -2.18
C LEU A 100 -0.56 -0.36 -2.96
N LYS A 101 -0.94 0.87 -2.61
CA LYS A 101 -0.35 2.09 -3.20
C LYS A 101 1.12 2.21 -2.84
N PHE A 102 1.47 1.97 -1.58
CA PHE A 102 2.85 1.97 -1.09
C PHE A 102 3.72 0.94 -1.82
N ILE A 103 3.27 -0.31 -1.91
CA ILE A 103 3.98 -1.37 -2.67
C ILE A 103 4.17 -0.95 -4.13
N LYS A 104 3.10 -0.44 -4.76
CA LYS A 104 3.14 0.03 -6.14
C LYS A 104 4.15 1.15 -6.32
N TYR A 105 4.20 2.10 -5.39
CA TYR A 105 5.14 3.23 -5.41
C TYR A 105 6.59 2.76 -5.39
N ILE A 106 6.97 2.01 -4.34
CA ILE A 106 8.34 1.54 -4.16
C ILE A 106 8.78 0.63 -5.31
N MET A 107 7.95 -0.35 -5.69
CA MET A 107 8.30 -1.27 -6.76
C MET A 107 8.48 -0.57 -8.11
N THR A 108 7.72 0.49 -8.38
CA THR A 108 7.86 1.27 -9.61
C THR A 108 9.14 2.11 -9.59
N GLY A 109 9.46 2.73 -8.44
CA GLY A 109 10.72 3.46 -8.25
C GLY A 109 11.94 2.56 -8.48
N ASN A 110 11.99 1.43 -7.78
CA ASN A 110 13.06 0.43 -7.92
C ASN A 110 13.17 -0.11 -9.36
N SER A 111 12.04 -0.32 -10.03
CA SER A 111 12.04 -0.71 -11.45
C SER A 111 12.69 0.37 -12.32
N GLY A 112 12.43 1.65 -12.05
CA GLY A 112 13.06 2.78 -12.75
C GLY A 112 14.58 2.83 -12.55
N GLU A 113 15.05 2.59 -11.32
CA GLU A 113 16.48 2.50 -11.00
C GLU A 113 17.15 1.35 -11.76
N ILE A 114 16.53 0.17 -11.71
CA ILE A 114 17.03 -1.03 -12.40
C ILE A 114 17.13 -0.77 -13.90
N TRP A 115 16.10 -0.21 -14.53
CA TRP A 115 16.13 0.09 -15.96
C TRP A 115 17.20 1.14 -16.30
N ALA A 116 17.33 2.21 -15.50
CA ALA A 116 18.34 3.22 -15.71
C ALA A 116 19.77 2.63 -15.65
N ILE A 117 20.06 1.83 -14.62
CA ILE A 117 21.40 1.26 -14.46
C ILE A 117 21.68 0.17 -15.50
N SER A 118 20.70 -0.69 -15.77
CA SER A 118 20.91 -1.85 -16.66
C SER A 118 21.02 -1.45 -18.13
N LEU A 119 20.28 -0.42 -18.58
CA LEU A 119 20.30 -0.01 -19.98
C LEU A 119 21.46 0.95 -20.32
N ALA A 120 22.02 1.67 -19.33
CA ALA A 120 23.10 2.63 -19.58
C ALA A 120 24.31 2.03 -20.34
N PRO A 121 24.86 0.85 -19.97
CA PRO A 121 25.99 0.27 -20.69
C PRO A 121 25.67 -0.09 -22.15
N PHE A 122 24.43 -0.57 -22.41
CA PHE A 122 24.02 -0.91 -23.79
C PHE A 122 23.88 0.32 -24.69
N LEU A 123 23.65 1.49 -24.07
CA LEU A 123 23.59 2.77 -24.78
C LEU A 123 24.95 3.50 -24.83
N GLY A 124 26.03 2.87 -24.32
CA GLY A 124 27.33 3.50 -24.25
C GLY A 124 27.43 4.67 -23.27
N LEU A 125 26.49 4.74 -22.31
CA LEU A 125 26.42 5.82 -21.33
C LEU A 125 27.22 5.44 -20.05
N PRO A 126 27.81 6.42 -19.36
CA PRO A 126 28.39 6.20 -18.06
C PRO A 126 27.33 5.79 -17.03
N ILE A 127 27.76 5.27 -15.88
CA ILE A 127 26.86 4.87 -14.80
C ILE A 127 26.00 6.07 -14.35
N PRO A 128 24.65 6.00 -14.47
CA PRO A 128 23.76 7.14 -14.16
C PRO A 128 23.65 7.40 -12.66
N LEU A 129 23.66 6.34 -11.85
CA LEU A 129 23.42 6.39 -10.42
C LEU A 129 24.52 5.68 -9.65
N LEU A 130 25.06 6.33 -8.65
CA LEU A 130 26.00 5.74 -7.71
C LEU A 130 25.24 5.04 -6.57
N ALA A 131 25.92 4.17 -5.82
CA ALA A 131 25.34 3.48 -4.67
C ALA A 131 24.77 4.46 -3.62
N ILE A 132 25.43 5.60 -3.41
CA ILE A 132 24.94 6.65 -2.50
C ILE A 132 23.64 7.31 -3.01
N HIS A 133 23.48 7.44 -4.32
CA HIS A 133 22.23 7.95 -4.93
C HIS A 133 21.07 6.99 -4.71
N ILE A 134 21.32 5.68 -4.92
CA ILE A 134 20.30 4.63 -4.69
C ILE A 134 19.91 4.61 -3.20
N LEU A 135 20.88 4.70 -2.29
CA LEU A 135 20.60 4.76 -0.86
C LEU A 135 19.76 5.98 -0.51
N TRP A 136 20.06 7.15 -1.09
CA TRP A 136 19.29 8.37 -0.89
C TRP A 136 17.85 8.22 -1.40
N ILE A 137 17.69 7.69 -2.60
CA ILE A 137 16.37 7.47 -3.20
C ILE A 137 15.53 6.57 -2.30
N ASN A 138 16.04 5.40 -1.95
CA ASN A 138 15.30 4.44 -1.14
C ASN A 138 14.96 4.95 0.28
N LEU A 139 15.87 5.73 0.89
CA LEU A 139 15.65 6.20 2.26
C LEU A 139 14.79 7.47 2.31
N ILE A 140 15.05 8.44 1.45
CA ILE A 140 14.43 9.77 1.52
C ILE A 140 13.31 9.92 0.47
N THR A 141 13.63 9.69 -0.81
CA THR A 141 12.67 9.91 -1.90
C THR A 141 11.52 8.92 -1.86
N ASP A 142 11.79 7.66 -1.55
CA ASP A 142 10.78 6.62 -1.41
C ASP A 142 10.21 6.54 0.01
N GLY A 143 11.06 6.69 1.03
CA GLY A 143 10.69 6.51 2.41
C GLY A 143 9.66 7.52 2.90
N LEU A 144 9.93 8.82 2.76
CA LEU A 144 9.06 9.87 3.30
C LEU A 144 7.68 9.93 2.61
N PRO A 145 7.57 10.00 1.26
CA PRO A 145 6.27 9.96 0.60
C PRO A 145 5.57 8.60 0.73
N GLY A 146 6.33 7.51 0.73
CA GLY A 146 5.81 6.16 0.97
C GLY A 146 5.10 6.05 2.31
N LEU A 147 5.72 6.55 3.38
CA LEU A 147 5.10 6.60 4.72
C LEU A 147 3.84 7.49 4.73
N ALA A 148 3.88 8.61 4.02
CA ALA A 148 2.73 9.51 3.91
C ALA A 148 1.53 8.89 3.19
N LEU A 149 1.75 7.91 2.28
CA LEU A 149 0.66 7.13 1.65
C LEU A 149 -0.16 6.33 2.68
N ALA A 150 0.41 5.94 3.81
CA ALA A 150 -0.33 5.27 4.88
C ALA A 150 -1.47 6.15 5.45
N SER A 151 -1.32 7.48 5.36
CA SER A 151 -2.31 8.46 5.83
C SER A 151 -3.34 8.84 4.77
N GLU A 152 -3.28 8.28 3.55
CA GLU A 152 -4.19 8.64 2.46
C GLU A 152 -5.66 8.39 2.85
N PRO A 153 -6.56 9.34 2.60
CA PRO A 153 -7.98 9.19 2.87
C PRO A 153 -8.61 8.01 2.12
N ALA A 154 -9.69 7.45 2.70
CA ALA A 154 -10.45 6.39 2.07
C ALA A 154 -11.13 6.89 0.79
N GLU A 155 -11.09 6.10 -0.28
CA GLU A 155 -11.86 6.40 -1.49
C GLU A 155 -13.37 6.38 -1.21
N THR A 156 -14.12 7.23 -1.92
CA THR A 156 -15.58 7.43 -1.68
C THR A 156 -16.40 6.16 -1.83
N ASN A 157 -15.95 5.23 -2.68
CA ASN A 157 -16.66 3.98 -2.98
C ASN A 157 -16.14 2.76 -2.19
N ILE A 158 -15.31 2.97 -1.17
CA ILE A 158 -14.59 1.88 -0.48
C ILE A 158 -15.53 0.81 0.10
N MET A 159 -16.71 1.20 0.59
CA MET A 159 -17.71 0.27 1.13
C MET A 159 -18.65 -0.31 0.06
N LYS A 160 -18.67 0.25 -1.15
CA LYS A 160 -19.51 -0.22 -2.27
C LYS A 160 -18.81 -1.31 -3.10
N ARG A 161 -17.52 -1.51 -2.89
CA ARG A 161 -16.72 -2.54 -3.58
C ARG A 161 -16.94 -3.90 -2.92
N PRO A 162 -16.91 -5.00 -3.70
CA PRO A 162 -16.87 -6.34 -3.12
C PRO A 162 -15.62 -6.51 -2.23
N PRO A 163 -15.63 -7.46 -1.31
CA PRO A 163 -14.45 -7.85 -0.54
C PRO A 163 -13.27 -8.20 -1.44
N HIS A 164 -12.07 -7.96 -0.96
CA HIS A 164 -10.87 -8.39 -1.68
C HIS A 164 -10.75 -9.91 -1.56
N ASP A 165 -10.51 -10.56 -2.68
CA ASP A 165 -10.29 -12.01 -2.72
C ASP A 165 -8.88 -12.32 -2.21
N PRO A 166 -8.72 -13.03 -1.07
CA PRO A 166 -7.42 -13.32 -0.48
C PRO A 166 -6.54 -14.22 -1.34
N SER A 167 -7.13 -14.99 -2.28
CA SER A 167 -6.39 -15.85 -3.20
C SER A 167 -5.71 -15.09 -4.34
N LYS A 168 -6.10 -13.82 -4.58
CA LYS A 168 -5.52 -13.02 -5.66
C LYS A 168 -4.13 -12.54 -5.30
N ASN A 169 -3.18 -12.83 -6.18
CA ASN A 169 -1.82 -12.33 -6.06
C ASN A 169 -1.81 -10.79 -6.11
N ILE A 170 -1.14 -10.16 -5.14
CA ILE A 170 -0.97 -8.70 -5.05
C ILE A 170 -0.35 -8.13 -6.33
N PHE A 171 0.61 -8.84 -6.91
CA PHE A 171 1.28 -8.47 -8.15
C PHE A 171 0.53 -8.91 -9.41
N GLY A 172 -0.70 -9.44 -9.27
CA GLY A 172 -1.49 -9.90 -10.41
C GLY A 172 -1.95 -8.78 -11.34
N GLY A 173 -2.01 -9.08 -12.63
CA GLY A 173 -2.69 -8.25 -13.64
C GLY A 173 -2.07 -6.86 -13.86
N SER A 174 -2.85 -5.83 -13.60
CA SER A 174 -2.50 -4.44 -13.93
C SER A 174 -1.36 -3.86 -13.09
N MET A 175 -1.06 -4.41 -11.89
CA MET A 175 -0.03 -3.87 -11.00
C MET A 175 1.37 -4.17 -11.54
N ALA A 176 1.66 -5.42 -11.90
CA ALA A 176 2.95 -5.81 -12.47
C ALA A 176 3.23 -5.03 -13.76
N TRP A 177 2.22 -4.95 -14.64
CA TRP A 177 2.35 -4.18 -15.87
C TRP A 177 2.65 -2.70 -15.62
N HIS A 178 1.98 -2.09 -14.65
CA HIS A 178 2.25 -0.70 -14.27
C HIS A 178 3.68 -0.51 -13.75
N ILE A 179 4.16 -1.40 -12.87
CA ILE A 179 5.51 -1.36 -12.31
C ILE A 179 6.56 -1.42 -13.44
N LEU A 180 6.40 -2.35 -14.37
CA LEU A 180 7.33 -2.52 -15.48
C LEU A 180 7.31 -1.32 -16.44
N TRP A 181 6.12 -0.91 -16.88
CA TRP A 181 5.97 0.13 -17.89
C TRP A 181 6.36 1.51 -17.36
N VAL A 182 5.83 1.91 -16.19
CA VAL A 182 6.13 3.23 -15.61
C VAL A 182 7.58 3.28 -15.12
N GLY A 183 8.11 2.18 -14.58
CA GLY A 183 9.52 2.07 -14.23
C GLY A 183 10.42 2.22 -15.46
N LEU A 184 10.09 1.54 -16.56
CA LEU A 184 10.82 1.72 -17.83
C LEU A 184 10.77 3.18 -18.32
N LEU A 185 9.60 3.81 -18.25
CA LEU A 185 9.48 5.23 -18.64
C LEU A 185 10.36 6.13 -17.78
N MET A 186 10.39 5.93 -16.45
CA MET A 186 11.27 6.70 -15.55
C MET A 186 12.75 6.45 -15.89
N GLY A 187 13.13 5.20 -16.11
CA GLY A 187 14.49 4.84 -16.51
C GLY A 187 14.90 5.49 -17.84
N LEU A 188 14.02 5.45 -18.85
CA LEU A 188 14.29 6.07 -20.17
C LEU A 188 14.40 7.60 -20.09
N VAL A 189 13.54 8.26 -19.28
CA VAL A 189 13.64 9.72 -19.07
C VAL A 189 14.96 10.08 -18.39
N THR A 190 15.36 9.30 -17.39
CA THR A 190 16.65 9.47 -16.68
C THR A 190 17.83 9.27 -17.62
N LEU A 191 17.82 8.24 -18.45
CA LEU A 191 18.87 7.98 -19.44
C LEU A 191 18.85 9.01 -20.57
N GLY A 192 17.68 9.50 -20.96
CA GLY A 192 17.54 10.53 -21.97
C GLY A 192 18.24 11.84 -21.56
N ILE A 193 18.05 12.29 -20.31
CA ILE A 193 18.75 13.49 -19.83
C ILE A 193 20.25 13.27 -19.69
N GLN A 194 20.66 12.08 -19.27
CA GLN A 194 22.08 11.73 -19.20
C GLN A 194 22.72 11.68 -20.59
N ALA A 195 22.07 11.06 -21.56
CA ALA A 195 22.54 11.01 -22.94
C ALA A 195 22.68 12.41 -23.54
N TRP A 196 21.68 13.27 -23.29
CA TRP A 196 21.75 14.67 -23.70
C TRP A 196 22.95 15.39 -23.10
N ALA A 197 23.22 15.18 -21.81
CA ALA A 197 24.36 15.78 -21.13
C ALA A 197 25.70 15.26 -21.70
N VAL A 198 25.82 13.98 -21.93
CA VAL A 198 27.03 13.37 -22.53
C VAL A 198 27.25 13.91 -23.95
N TYR A 199 26.22 13.99 -24.79
CA TYR A 199 26.30 14.50 -26.15
C TYR A 199 26.75 15.98 -26.19
N ASN A 200 26.32 16.79 -25.23
CA ASN A 200 26.68 18.20 -25.12
C ASN A 200 27.96 18.45 -24.26
N ASN A 201 28.70 17.39 -23.90
CA ASN A 201 29.87 17.48 -23.03
C ASN A 201 29.57 18.22 -21.71
N ASN A 202 28.35 18.07 -21.19
CA ASN A 202 27.93 18.69 -19.95
C ASN A 202 28.38 17.85 -18.74
N PRO A 203 29.20 18.41 -17.81
CA PRO A 203 29.75 17.67 -16.68
C PRO A 203 28.70 17.30 -15.62
N TYR A 204 27.54 17.91 -15.67
CA TYR A 204 26.45 17.72 -14.67
C TYR A 204 25.56 16.52 -14.94
N GLY A 205 25.83 15.69 -15.96
CA GLY A 205 24.95 14.62 -16.43
C GLY A 205 24.50 13.65 -15.34
N GLN A 206 25.38 13.26 -14.45
CA GLN A 206 25.04 12.34 -13.34
C GLN A 206 24.13 13.00 -12.31
N THR A 207 24.37 14.24 -11.92
CA THR A 207 23.51 15.00 -10.99
C THR A 207 22.13 15.26 -11.62
N MET A 208 22.08 15.54 -12.91
CA MET A 208 20.81 15.70 -13.66
C MET A 208 20.01 14.40 -13.69
N ALA A 209 20.64 13.28 -14.05
CA ALA A 209 20.00 11.96 -14.07
C ALA A 209 19.43 11.59 -12.69
N PHE A 210 20.23 11.74 -11.64
CA PHE A 210 19.81 11.49 -10.26
C PHE A 210 18.61 12.37 -9.87
N SER A 211 18.66 13.67 -10.13
CA SER A 211 17.57 14.60 -9.77
C SER A 211 16.30 14.33 -10.57
N VAL A 212 16.42 14.03 -11.87
CA VAL A 212 15.27 13.70 -12.72
C VAL A 212 14.57 12.43 -12.23
N LEU A 213 15.32 11.41 -11.82
CA LEU A 213 14.71 10.19 -11.27
C LEU A 213 13.98 10.49 -9.96
N CYS A 214 14.60 11.23 -9.02
CA CYS A 214 13.95 11.64 -7.77
C CYS A 214 12.62 12.39 -8.04
N PHE A 215 12.63 13.40 -8.91
CA PHE A 215 11.43 14.16 -9.21
C PHE A 215 10.37 13.35 -9.96
N SER A 216 10.79 12.41 -10.81
CA SER A 216 9.86 11.49 -11.49
C SER A 216 9.13 10.60 -10.48
N GLN A 217 9.83 10.09 -9.46
CA GLN A 217 9.21 9.32 -8.38
C GLN A 217 8.25 10.19 -7.54
N LEU A 218 8.62 11.42 -7.21
CA LEU A 218 7.71 12.36 -6.52
C LEU A 218 6.46 12.70 -7.35
N GLY A 219 6.60 12.85 -8.66
CA GLY A 219 5.46 12.98 -9.57
C GLY A 219 4.59 11.73 -9.58
N HIS A 220 5.21 10.54 -9.60
CA HIS A 220 4.51 9.26 -9.59
C HIS A 220 3.71 9.04 -8.30
N VAL A 221 4.27 9.34 -7.11
CA VAL A 221 3.53 9.17 -5.86
C VAL A 221 2.25 10.01 -5.85
N MET A 222 2.29 11.20 -6.41
CA MET A 222 1.10 12.05 -6.55
C MET A 222 0.07 11.44 -7.52
N ALA A 223 0.52 10.83 -8.60
CA ALA A 223 -0.36 10.21 -9.60
C ALA A 223 -1.09 8.97 -9.08
N ILE A 224 -0.45 8.19 -8.18
CA ILE A 224 -1.03 6.93 -7.66
C ILE A 224 -1.87 7.09 -6.39
N ARG A 225 -2.08 8.29 -5.87
CA ARG A 225 -2.91 8.56 -4.68
C ARG A 225 -4.33 8.00 -4.81
N SER A 226 -4.86 7.92 -6.02
CA SER A 226 -6.12 7.23 -6.29
C SER A 226 -6.00 6.33 -7.51
N LYS A 227 -6.82 5.27 -7.52
CA LYS A 227 -6.95 4.36 -8.66
C LYS A 227 -7.94 4.84 -9.70
N ARG A 228 -8.88 5.73 -9.34
CA ARG A 228 -10.04 6.09 -10.17
C ARG A 228 -10.21 7.57 -10.37
N ASP A 229 -9.92 8.36 -9.36
CA ASP A 229 -10.15 9.80 -9.37
C ASP A 229 -8.87 10.55 -9.70
N SER A 230 -8.99 11.59 -10.54
CA SER A 230 -7.88 12.51 -10.80
C SER A 230 -7.45 13.21 -9.51
N ILE A 231 -6.16 13.52 -9.39
CA ILE A 231 -5.60 14.28 -8.28
C ILE A 231 -6.32 15.62 -8.05
N PHE A 232 -6.79 16.25 -9.11
CA PHE A 232 -7.56 17.50 -9.04
C PHE A 232 -8.94 17.29 -8.40
N LYS A 233 -9.56 16.12 -8.59
CA LYS A 233 -10.85 15.77 -7.98
C LYS A 233 -10.72 15.41 -6.52
N ILE A 234 -9.67 14.69 -6.15
CA ILE A 234 -9.37 14.32 -4.76
C ILE A 234 -8.95 15.56 -3.95
N GLY A 235 -8.35 16.52 -4.62
CA GLY A 235 -7.70 17.69 -4.05
C GLY A 235 -6.23 17.43 -3.73
N VAL A 236 -5.36 18.23 -4.32
CA VAL A 236 -3.90 18.15 -4.08
C VAL A 236 -3.56 18.26 -2.59
N PHE A 237 -4.29 19.11 -1.86
CA PHE A 237 -4.08 19.42 -0.44
C PHE A 237 -4.83 18.49 0.54
N SER A 238 -5.51 17.44 0.06
CA SER A 238 -6.33 16.55 0.89
C SER A 238 -5.50 15.70 1.87
N ASN A 239 -4.24 15.40 1.55
CA ASN A 239 -3.31 14.67 2.42
C ASN A 239 -2.16 15.61 2.84
N LYS A 240 -2.29 16.23 4.02
CA LYS A 240 -1.28 17.12 4.57
C LYS A 240 0.07 16.44 4.86
N PRO A 241 0.13 15.22 5.44
CA PRO A 241 1.37 14.45 5.56
C PRO A 241 2.09 14.24 4.22
N MET A 242 1.36 13.96 3.15
CA MET A 242 1.93 13.81 1.81
C MET A 242 2.58 15.09 1.32
N LEU A 243 1.91 16.24 1.51
CA LEU A 243 2.49 17.53 1.12
C LEU A 243 3.76 17.85 1.91
N ALA A 244 3.75 17.60 3.22
CA ALA A 244 4.93 17.80 4.05
C ALA A 244 6.08 16.89 3.62
N ALA A 245 5.79 15.61 3.31
CA ALA A 245 6.78 14.68 2.79
C ALA A 245 7.37 15.13 1.44
N LEU A 246 6.52 15.56 0.50
CA LEU A 246 6.97 16.08 -0.80
C LEU A 246 7.84 17.32 -0.66
N LEU A 247 7.38 18.32 0.08
CA LEU A 247 8.16 19.56 0.30
C LEU A 247 9.46 19.26 1.03
N GLY A 248 9.44 18.41 2.04
CA GLY A 248 10.64 17.97 2.74
C GLY A 248 11.62 17.26 1.81
N THR A 249 11.17 16.31 1.02
CA THR A 249 12.03 15.59 0.07
C THR A 249 12.60 16.51 -1.00
N ILE A 250 11.79 17.43 -1.55
CA ILE A 250 12.26 18.43 -2.53
C ILE A 250 13.32 19.32 -1.89
N THR A 251 13.08 19.83 -0.69
CA THR A 251 14.05 20.69 0.02
C THR A 251 15.36 19.94 0.28
N LEU A 252 15.28 18.70 0.75
CA LEU A 252 16.45 17.86 0.98
C LEU A 252 17.20 17.56 -0.32
N GLN A 253 16.48 17.33 -1.44
CA GLN A 253 17.09 17.13 -2.76
C GLN A 253 17.86 18.38 -3.21
N PHE A 254 17.29 19.57 -3.03
CA PHE A 254 18.01 20.81 -3.30
C PHE A 254 19.23 20.98 -2.39
N MET A 255 19.13 20.61 -1.13
CA MET A 255 20.29 20.69 -0.21
C MET A 255 21.46 19.85 -0.70
N ILE A 256 21.26 18.59 -1.09
CA ILE A 256 22.36 17.73 -1.54
C ILE A 256 22.95 18.15 -2.90
N VAL A 257 22.21 18.90 -3.70
CA VAL A 257 22.70 19.41 -4.98
C VAL A 257 23.42 20.76 -4.82
N TYR A 258 22.91 21.69 -4.01
CA TYR A 258 23.38 23.07 -3.98
C TYR A 258 24.22 23.45 -2.74
N VAL A 259 24.13 22.69 -1.64
CA VAL A 259 24.94 22.99 -0.45
C VAL A 259 26.33 22.33 -0.56
N PRO A 260 27.43 23.12 -0.57
CA PRO A 260 28.78 22.59 -0.84
C PRO A 260 29.24 21.47 0.10
N PHE A 261 28.76 21.47 1.35
CA PHE A 261 29.08 20.43 2.34
C PHE A 261 28.63 19.03 1.88
N PHE A 262 27.48 18.92 1.20
CA PHE A 262 26.91 17.64 0.77
C PHE A 262 27.47 17.15 -0.58
N ASN A 263 27.97 18.05 -1.42
CA ASN A 263 28.42 17.69 -2.77
C ASN A 263 29.48 16.57 -2.79
N PRO A 264 30.55 16.60 -1.95
CA PRO A 264 31.54 15.52 -1.96
C PRO A 264 30.97 14.19 -1.41
N ILE A 265 29.98 14.24 -0.51
CA ILE A 265 29.34 13.06 0.08
C ILE A 265 28.48 12.36 -0.97
N PHE A 266 27.61 13.10 -1.62
CA PHE A 266 26.68 12.56 -2.62
C PHE A 266 27.24 12.59 -4.06
N ARG A 267 28.44 13.11 -4.26
CA ARG A 267 29.08 13.30 -5.56
C ARG A 267 28.15 14.05 -6.54
N THR A 268 27.46 15.05 -6.02
CA THR A 268 26.62 15.95 -6.78
C THR A 268 27.38 17.23 -7.15
N GLN A 269 26.91 17.91 -8.17
CA GLN A 269 27.45 19.20 -8.60
C GLN A 269 26.30 20.19 -8.69
N PRO A 270 26.49 21.46 -8.24
CA PRO A 270 25.47 22.49 -8.39
C PRO A 270 25.10 22.68 -9.85
N LEU A 271 23.84 22.52 -10.17
CA LEU A 271 23.34 22.73 -11.52
C LEU A 271 23.26 24.24 -11.83
N PRO A 272 23.65 24.69 -13.02
CA PRO A 272 23.47 26.09 -13.43
C PRO A 272 21.97 26.40 -13.45
N ILE A 273 21.61 27.56 -12.92
CA ILE A 273 20.23 28.08 -12.90
C ILE A 273 19.93 28.81 -14.18
#